data_be1137246c58db83ac0049a147162e6b
#
_entry.id   be1137246c58db83ac0049a147162e6b
#
_cell.length_a   1.000
_cell.length_b   1.000
_cell.length_c   1.000
_cell.angle_alpha   90.00
_cell.angle_beta   90.00
_cell.angle_gamma   90.00
#
_symmetry.space_group_name_H-M   'P 1'
#
loop_
_entity.id
_entity.type
_entity.pdbx_description
1 polymer ?
#
loop_
_entity_poly.entity_id
_entity_poly.type
_entity_poly.pdbx_seq_one_letter_code
_entity_poly.pdbx_strand_id
1 'polypeptide(L)'
;MGTPHNEAEKGEIAKRVLMPGDPLRAKYIAEHFLEDAVCFNTVRNMFGYTGTYKGEKISVMGGGMGVPSVGIYTYELYHEYKVEEIIRIGSAGALQDDVDLRDVVIAVGACTDSNYAAQYNLPGTFAPIADYELLESAVNTVREKGLTVRAGNVLTSDVFYNDDPTVNDRWRKMGVLAVEMEAAALYMNAARAGKKALCMLTISDHLYKDEKLSARERQLGFDNMIQIALDM
;
A
#
# COMPACT_ATOMS: atom_id res chain seq x y z
N MET A 1 15.04 -8.36 19.82
CA MET A 1 15.01 -9.73 19.21
C MET A 1 14.01 -9.67 18.09
N GLY A 2 14.41 -10.04 16.89
CA GLY A 2 13.56 -9.98 15.69
C GLY A 2 12.37 -10.95 15.75
N THR A 3 11.45 -10.79 14.80
CA THR A 3 10.35 -11.74 14.55
C THR A 3 10.79 -12.83 13.56
N PRO A 4 9.96 -13.85 13.26
CA PRO A 4 10.31 -14.83 12.23
C PRO A 4 10.48 -14.25 10.81
N HIS A 5 9.98 -13.03 10.56
CA HIS A 5 9.96 -12.42 9.24
C HIS A 5 10.73 -11.10 9.17
N ASN A 6 11.20 -10.58 10.31
CA ASN A 6 11.91 -9.31 10.39
C ASN A 6 12.99 -9.36 11.47
N GLU A 7 14.25 -9.10 11.08
CA GLU A 7 15.42 -9.18 11.96
C GLU A 7 15.78 -7.84 12.64
N ALA A 8 14.99 -6.78 12.43
CA ALA A 8 15.23 -5.48 13.03
C ALA A 8 15.29 -5.54 14.58
N GLU A 9 16.15 -4.73 15.15
CA GLU A 9 16.17 -4.48 16.58
C GLU A 9 15.16 -3.40 16.97
N LYS A 10 14.82 -3.32 18.26
CA LYS A 10 13.88 -2.31 18.76
C LYS A 10 14.41 -0.90 18.53
N GLY A 11 13.61 -0.05 17.89
CA GLY A 11 13.96 1.33 17.59
C GLY A 11 14.67 1.54 16.24
N GLU A 12 15.01 0.48 15.51
CA GLU A 12 15.54 0.62 14.16
C GLU A 12 14.47 1.07 13.17
N ILE A 13 13.25 0.54 13.30
CA ILE A 13 12.12 0.93 12.44
C ILE A 13 11.50 2.23 12.94
N ALA A 14 11.25 3.15 12.02
CA ALA A 14 10.57 4.42 12.30
C ALA A 14 9.09 4.21 12.64
N LYS A 15 8.45 5.24 13.18
CA LYS A 15 7.01 5.20 13.47
C LYS A 15 6.15 5.24 12.21
N ARG A 16 6.65 5.89 11.14
CA ARG A 16 6.05 5.91 9.81
C ARG A 16 6.79 4.93 8.90
N VAL A 17 6.04 4.05 8.23
CA VAL A 17 6.57 3.08 7.27
C VAL A 17 5.88 3.26 5.92
N LEU A 18 6.67 3.49 4.86
CA LEU A 18 6.19 3.36 3.49
C LEU A 18 6.31 1.89 3.07
N MET A 19 5.22 1.32 2.53
CA MET A 19 5.16 -0.10 2.23
C MET A 19 4.84 -0.37 0.75
N PRO A 20 5.83 -0.46 -0.14
CA PRO A 20 5.62 -1.06 -1.45
C PRO A 20 5.40 -2.58 -1.34
N GLY A 21 4.76 -3.20 -2.33
CA GLY A 21 4.70 -4.67 -2.42
C GLY A 21 6.05 -5.27 -2.74
N ASP A 22 6.77 -4.68 -3.70
CA ASP A 22 8.06 -5.13 -4.20
C ASP A 22 9.22 -4.68 -3.27
N PRO A 23 10.02 -5.63 -2.71
CA PRO A 23 11.17 -5.30 -1.88
C PRO A 23 12.28 -4.56 -2.65
N LEU A 24 12.41 -4.74 -3.96
CA LEU A 24 13.35 -3.97 -4.77
C LEU A 24 12.91 -2.52 -4.92
N ARG A 25 11.59 -2.24 -4.90
CA ARG A 25 11.09 -0.85 -4.83
C ARG A 25 11.39 -0.25 -3.46
N ALA A 26 11.32 -1.02 -2.36
CA ALA A 26 11.74 -0.52 -1.06
C ALA A 26 13.22 -0.12 -1.07
N LYS A 27 14.07 -0.93 -1.68
CA LYS A 27 15.49 -0.60 -1.89
C LYS A 27 15.67 0.65 -2.73
N TYR A 28 14.97 0.76 -3.87
CA TYR A 28 15.02 1.93 -4.73
C TYR A 28 14.65 3.22 -4.00
N ILE A 29 13.58 3.19 -3.19
CA ILE A 29 13.16 4.36 -2.41
C ILE A 29 14.23 4.74 -1.39
N ALA A 30 14.79 3.76 -0.68
CA ALA A 30 15.86 4.01 0.27
C ALA A 30 17.08 4.66 -0.37
N GLU A 31 17.51 4.18 -1.53
CA GLU A 31 18.72 4.64 -2.21
C GLU A 31 18.57 6.00 -2.91
N HIS A 32 17.34 6.38 -3.31
CA HIS A 32 17.12 7.58 -4.13
C HIS A 32 16.40 8.72 -3.40
N PHE A 33 15.69 8.43 -2.31
CA PHE A 33 14.88 9.41 -1.61
C PHE A 33 15.26 9.62 -0.15
N LEU A 34 15.93 8.65 0.50
CA LEU A 34 16.29 8.77 1.91
C LEU A 34 17.78 9.08 2.07
N GLU A 35 18.09 9.95 3.02
CA GLU A 35 19.45 10.21 3.49
C GLU A 35 19.85 9.16 4.54
N ASP A 36 21.12 8.74 4.53
CA ASP A 36 21.72 7.79 5.50
C ASP A 36 20.92 6.51 5.70
N ALA A 37 20.36 5.97 4.62
CA ALA A 37 19.51 4.79 4.67
C ALA A 37 20.30 3.53 5.08
N VAL A 38 19.86 2.87 6.15
CA VAL A 38 20.43 1.62 6.68
C VAL A 38 19.41 0.49 6.50
N CYS A 39 19.88 -0.64 5.95
CA CYS A 39 19.08 -1.85 5.83
C CYS A 39 18.91 -2.51 7.20
N PHE A 40 17.67 -2.71 7.66
CA PHE A 40 17.37 -3.39 8.91
C PHE A 40 16.81 -4.80 8.73
N ASN A 41 16.38 -5.16 7.51
CA ASN A 41 15.82 -6.48 7.24
C ASN A 41 16.21 -7.01 5.86
N THR A 42 16.69 -8.26 5.84
CA THR A 42 16.96 -9.04 4.63
C THR A 42 16.26 -10.40 4.64
N VAL A 43 15.62 -10.75 5.77
CA VAL A 43 14.91 -12.02 5.93
C VAL A 43 13.90 -12.22 4.80
N ARG A 44 13.95 -13.38 4.14
CA ARG A 44 13.08 -13.75 3.00
C ARG A 44 13.21 -12.80 1.80
N ASN A 45 14.30 -12.04 1.70
CA ASN A 45 14.49 -10.94 0.74
C ASN A 45 13.44 -9.82 0.84
N MET A 46 12.71 -9.75 1.95
CA MET A 46 11.77 -8.67 2.20
C MET A 46 12.53 -7.48 2.78
N PHE A 47 13.24 -6.77 1.90
CA PHE A 47 14.11 -5.68 2.29
C PHE A 47 13.37 -4.56 3.02
N GLY A 48 13.98 -4.11 4.12
CA GLY A 48 13.52 -2.97 4.90
C GLY A 48 14.69 -2.04 5.22
N TYR A 49 14.44 -0.74 5.11
CA TYR A 49 15.43 0.32 5.30
C TYR A 49 14.87 1.41 6.19
N THR A 50 15.72 2.03 6.97
CA THR A 50 15.40 3.26 7.72
C THR A 50 16.42 4.32 7.35
N GLY A 51 15.94 5.52 7.06
CA GLY A 51 16.75 6.69 6.74
C GLY A 51 16.04 7.97 7.16
N THR A 52 16.48 9.09 6.63
CA THR A 52 15.94 10.42 6.93
C THR A 52 15.42 11.07 5.65
N TYR A 53 14.26 11.70 5.74
CA TYR A 53 13.71 12.56 4.68
C TYR A 53 13.30 13.90 5.28
N LYS A 54 13.89 15.00 4.78
CA LYS A 54 13.66 16.37 5.31
C LYS A 54 13.81 16.49 6.83
N GLY A 55 14.76 15.73 7.42
CA GLY A 55 15.02 15.71 8.86
C GLY A 55 14.12 14.76 9.67
N GLU A 56 13.17 14.09 9.05
CA GLU A 56 12.26 13.14 9.68
C GLU A 56 12.73 11.70 9.45
N LYS A 57 12.70 10.86 10.50
CA LYS A 57 13.05 9.44 10.41
C LYS A 57 11.91 8.67 9.75
N ILE A 58 12.18 8.01 8.63
CA ILE A 58 11.21 7.22 7.86
C ILE A 58 11.79 5.84 7.59
N SER A 59 10.93 4.83 7.64
CA SER A 59 11.26 3.49 7.17
C SER A 59 10.53 3.16 5.87
N VAL A 60 11.15 2.33 5.06
CA VAL A 60 10.52 1.74 3.88
C VAL A 60 10.76 0.24 3.90
N MET A 61 9.71 -0.57 3.71
CA MET A 61 9.81 -2.03 3.75
C MET A 61 8.85 -2.68 2.77
N GLY A 62 9.30 -3.71 2.07
CA GLY A 62 8.41 -4.51 1.22
C GLY A 62 7.33 -5.21 2.02
N GLY A 63 6.12 -5.31 1.46
CA GLY A 63 4.99 -6.03 2.06
C GLY A 63 4.64 -7.35 1.36
N GLY A 64 5.24 -7.60 0.19
CA GLY A 64 4.92 -8.74 -0.67
C GLY A 64 3.62 -8.56 -1.44
N MET A 65 3.06 -9.65 -1.95
CA MET A 65 1.81 -9.68 -2.69
C MET A 65 0.75 -10.48 -1.93
N GLY A 66 -0.46 -9.95 -1.94
CA GLY A 66 -1.65 -10.60 -1.41
C GLY A 66 -1.87 -10.42 0.10
N VAL A 67 -3.12 -10.59 0.48
CA VAL A 67 -3.62 -10.44 1.85
C VAL A 67 -2.79 -11.21 2.89
N PRO A 68 -2.40 -12.50 2.68
CA PRO A 68 -1.61 -13.22 3.68
C PRO A 68 -0.24 -12.61 3.92
N SER A 69 0.44 -12.12 2.87
CA SER A 69 1.76 -11.52 2.98
C SER A 69 1.71 -10.19 3.76
N VAL A 70 0.91 -9.24 3.28
CA VAL A 70 0.78 -7.94 3.95
C VAL A 70 0.25 -8.10 5.38
N GLY A 71 -0.62 -9.08 5.61
CA GLY A 71 -1.16 -9.41 6.92
C GLY A 71 -0.08 -9.74 7.95
N ILE A 72 0.93 -10.53 7.56
CA ILE A 72 2.08 -10.87 8.42
C ILE A 72 2.90 -9.61 8.75
N TYR A 73 3.39 -8.91 7.72
CA TYR A 73 4.32 -7.79 7.92
C TYR A 73 3.68 -6.62 8.68
N THR A 74 2.43 -6.26 8.35
CA THR A 74 1.75 -5.16 9.03
C THR A 74 1.40 -5.52 10.47
N TYR A 75 1.04 -6.77 10.76
CA TYR A 75 0.85 -7.22 12.14
C TYR A 75 2.12 -7.06 12.97
N GLU A 76 3.27 -7.58 12.48
CA GLU A 76 4.54 -7.49 13.19
C GLU A 76 4.99 -6.03 13.38
N LEU A 77 4.85 -5.19 12.34
CA LEU A 77 5.21 -3.78 12.42
C LEU A 77 4.41 -3.03 13.50
N TYR A 78 3.11 -3.24 13.58
CA TYR A 78 2.27 -2.58 14.57
C TYR A 78 2.49 -3.11 15.99
N HIS A 79 2.56 -4.43 16.16
CA HIS A 79 2.56 -5.04 17.50
C HIS A 79 3.97 -5.17 18.10
N GLU A 80 4.97 -5.55 17.28
CA GLU A 80 6.32 -5.84 17.78
C GLU A 80 7.25 -4.62 17.68
N TYR A 81 7.12 -3.83 16.60
CA TYR A 81 8.01 -2.69 16.33
C TYR A 81 7.41 -1.33 16.66
N LYS A 82 6.17 -1.27 17.15
CA LYS A 82 5.47 -0.04 17.57
C LYS A 82 5.37 1.01 16.47
N VAL A 83 5.20 0.56 15.22
CA VAL A 83 4.87 1.44 14.10
C VAL A 83 3.51 2.08 14.38
N GLU A 84 3.40 3.37 14.13
CA GLU A 84 2.16 4.14 14.35
C GLU A 84 1.32 4.25 13.08
N GLU A 85 1.98 4.35 11.93
CA GLU A 85 1.31 4.51 10.64
C GLU A 85 2.05 3.78 9.52
N ILE A 86 1.27 3.13 8.65
CA ILE A 86 1.77 2.48 7.44
C ILE A 86 1.06 3.09 6.24
N ILE A 87 1.86 3.63 5.30
CA ILE A 87 1.39 4.13 4.02
C ILE A 87 1.81 3.13 2.95
N ARG A 88 0.84 2.35 2.46
CA ARG A 88 1.07 1.46 1.32
C ARG A 88 1.19 2.28 0.05
N ILE A 89 2.24 2.01 -0.72
CA ILE A 89 2.53 2.62 -2.02
C ILE A 89 2.65 1.53 -3.08
N GLY A 90 1.50 1.15 -3.61
CA GLY A 90 1.34 -0.02 -4.47
C GLY A 90 1.11 0.30 -5.95
N SER A 91 0.89 -0.76 -6.73
CA SER A 91 0.35 -0.71 -8.09
C SER A 91 -1.05 -1.29 -8.13
N ALA A 92 -1.86 -0.89 -9.11
CA ALA A 92 -3.21 -1.39 -9.30
C ALA A 92 -3.60 -1.40 -10.78
N GLY A 93 -4.57 -2.23 -11.11
CA GLY A 93 -5.23 -2.22 -12.40
C GLY A 93 -6.47 -1.32 -12.39
N ALA A 94 -6.61 -0.40 -13.35
CA ALA A 94 -7.76 0.48 -13.46
C ALA A 94 -9.02 -0.27 -13.87
N LEU A 95 -10.16 0.07 -13.23
CA LEU A 95 -11.49 -0.44 -13.54
C LEU A 95 -12.39 0.59 -14.24
N GLN A 96 -12.12 1.90 -14.11
CA GLN A 96 -12.91 2.97 -14.68
C GLN A 96 -12.24 3.59 -15.90
N ASP A 97 -13.05 4.02 -16.90
CA ASP A 97 -12.54 4.56 -18.17
C ASP A 97 -11.79 5.88 -18.02
N ASP A 98 -12.08 6.64 -16.97
CA ASP A 98 -11.48 7.94 -16.67
C ASP A 98 -10.27 7.84 -15.72
N VAL A 99 -9.79 6.63 -15.43
CA VAL A 99 -8.60 6.36 -14.64
C VAL A 99 -7.52 5.81 -15.55
N ASP A 100 -6.49 6.61 -15.81
CA ASP A 100 -5.45 6.31 -16.80
C ASP A 100 -4.16 5.77 -16.17
N LEU A 101 -3.28 5.20 -17.03
CA LEU A 101 -1.94 4.77 -16.58
C LEU A 101 -1.20 5.91 -15.89
N ARG A 102 -0.53 5.58 -14.78
CA ARG A 102 0.25 6.49 -13.92
C ARG A 102 -0.58 7.44 -13.07
N ASP A 103 -1.92 7.43 -13.16
CA ASP A 103 -2.75 8.09 -12.17
C ASP A 103 -2.45 7.53 -10.77
N VAL A 104 -2.51 8.40 -9.77
CA VAL A 104 -2.41 8.02 -8.37
C VAL A 104 -3.82 7.95 -7.78
N VAL A 105 -4.23 6.74 -7.39
CA VAL A 105 -5.50 6.47 -6.72
C VAL A 105 -5.26 6.40 -5.21
N ILE A 106 -6.04 7.18 -4.44
CA ILE A 106 -6.06 7.15 -2.98
C ILE A 106 -7.25 6.28 -2.56
N ALA A 107 -6.99 5.16 -1.89
CA ALA A 107 -8.01 4.22 -1.46
C ALA A 107 -8.69 4.72 -0.17
N VAL A 108 -9.86 5.34 -0.32
CA VAL A 108 -10.70 5.77 0.82
C VAL A 108 -11.24 4.55 1.56
N GLY A 109 -11.68 3.54 0.82
CA GLY A 109 -12.11 2.26 1.34
C GLY A 109 -11.65 1.11 0.44
N ALA A 110 -11.54 -0.07 0.99
CA ALA A 110 -11.16 -1.26 0.26
C ALA A 110 -12.28 -2.32 0.33
N CYS A 111 -13.02 -2.47 -0.77
CA CYS A 111 -13.84 -3.66 -0.98
C CYS A 111 -12.95 -4.90 -1.02
N THR A 112 -13.47 -6.07 -0.70
CA THR A 112 -12.66 -7.30 -0.79
C THR A 112 -13.51 -8.52 -1.05
N ASP A 113 -12.93 -9.48 -1.77
CA ASP A 113 -13.41 -10.86 -1.91
C ASP A 113 -12.69 -11.82 -0.94
N SER A 114 -11.71 -11.32 -0.19
CA SER A 114 -10.96 -12.10 0.80
C SER A 114 -11.78 -12.41 2.04
N ASN A 115 -11.60 -13.62 2.58
CA ASN A 115 -12.19 -14.01 3.86
C ASN A 115 -11.33 -13.58 5.08
N TYR A 116 -10.42 -12.63 4.92
CA TYR A 116 -9.47 -12.23 5.98
C TYR A 116 -10.16 -11.77 7.27
N ALA A 117 -11.29 -11.07 7.15
CA ALA A 117 -12.07 -10.56 8.29
C ALA A 117 -12.67 -11.68 9.18
N ALA A 118 -12.81 -12.91 8.68
CA ALA A 118 -13.39 -14.01 9.43
C ALA A 118 -12.64 -14.30 10.74
N GLN A 119 -11.33 -14.07 10.79
CA GLN A 119 -10.51 -14.24 11.99
C GLN A 119 -10.95 -13.37 13.17
N TYR A 120 -11.60 -12.24 12.91
CA TYR A 120 -12.04 -11.29 13.94
C TYR A 120 -13.39 -11.68 14.56
N ASN A 121 -14.10 -12.65 13.98
CA ASN A 121 -15.39 -13.17 14.45
C ASN A 121 -16.41 -12.05 14.77
N LEU A 122 -16.50 -11.06 13.92
CA LEU A 122 -17.43 -9.94 14.08
C LEU A 122 -18.87 -10.38 13.78
N PRO A 123 -19.90 -9.86 14.48
CA PRO A 123 -21.30 -10.16 14.21
C PRO A 123 -21.86 -9.39 13.01
N GLY A 124 -21.05 -9.11 11.99
CA GLY A 124 -21.40 -8.34 10.79
C GLY A 124 -20.24 -8.19 9.84
N THR A 125 -20.35 -7.26 8.89
CA THR A 125 -19.31 -6.95 7.90
C THR A 125 -18.53 -5.72 8.34
N PHE A 126 -17.21 -5.83 8.41
CA PHE A 126 -16.31 -4.70 8.65
C PHE A 126 -16.09 -3.92 7.34
N ALA A 127 -16.08 -2.60 7.43
CA ALA A 127 -15.71 -1.71 6.33
C ALA A 127 -14.23 -1.30 6.45
N PRO A 128 -13.31 -1.84 5.67
CA PRO A 128 -11.91 -1.44 5.67
C PRO A 128 -11.77 -0.05 5.07
N ILE A 129 -11.42 0.94 5.89
CA ILE A 129 -11.27 2.35 5.48
C ILE A 129 -9.90 2.90 5.89
N ALA A 130 -9.44 3.89 5.15
CA ALA A 130 -8.24 4.65 5.46
C ALA A 130 -8.41 5.46 6.76
N ASP A 131 -7.29 5.75 7.42
CA ASP A 131 -7.24 6.79 8.44
C ASP A 131 -7.54 8.16 7.80
N TYR A 132 -8.43 8.94 8.43
CA TYR A 132 -8.91 10.20 7.86
C TYR A 132 -7.79 11.26 7.78
N GLU A 133 -6.93 11.37 8.80
CA GLU A 133 -5.86 12.37 8.80
C GLU A 133 -4.81 12.09 7.72
N LEU A 134 -4.46 10.81 7.51
CA LEU A 134 -3.56 10.41 6.43
C LEU A 134 -4.20 10.63 5.05
N LEU A 135 -5.49 10.33 4.91
CA LEU A 135 -6.24 10.56 3.67
C LEU A 135 -6.29 12.05 3.33
N GLU A 136 -6.63 12.90 4.29
CA GLU A 136 -6.70 14.35 4.10
C GLU A 136 -5.33 14.94 3.73
N SER A 137 -4.28 14.51 4.42
CA SER A 137 -2.90 14.90 4.12
C SER A 137 -2.51 14.52 2.68
N ALA A 138 -2.77 13.28 2.26
CA ALA A 138 -2.49 12.82 0.90
C ALA A 138 -3.23 13.65 -0.16
N VAL A 139 -4.54 13.89 0.04
CA VAL A 139 -5.36 14.69 -0.87
C VAL A 139 -4.84 16.12 -0.99
N ASN A 140 -4.44 16.74 0.12
CA ASN A 140 -3.89 18.09 0.11
C ASN A 140 -2.54 18.13 -0.61
N THR A 141 -1.65 17.18 -0.34
CA THR A 141 -0.36 17.07 -1.01
C THR A 141 -0.50 16.89 -2.54
N VAL A 142 -1.45 16.06 -2.98
CA VAL A 142 -1.76 15.90 -4.42
C VAL A 142 -2.21 17.23 -5.04
N ARG A 143 -3.11 17.97 -4.35
CA ARG A 143 -3.60 19.29 -4.82
C ARG A 143 -2.49 20.34 -4.88
N GLU A 144 -1.64 20.40 -3.86
CA GLU A 144 -0.49 21.33 -3.81
C GLU A 144 0.50 21.09 -4.94
N LYS A 145 0.65 19.84 -5.37
CA LYS A 145 1.46 19.47 -6.54
C LYS A 145 0.75 19.71 -7.89
N GLY A 146 -0.49 20.20 -7.89
CA GLY A 146 -1.26 20.45 -9.10
C GLY A 146 -1.68 19.18 -9.84
N LEU A 147 -1.70 18.03 -9.16
CA LEU A 147 -2.10 16.75 -9.72
C LEU A 147 -3.60 16.51 -9.52
N THR A 148 -4.17 15.63 -10.35
CA THR A 148 -5.57 15.23 -10.23
C THR A 148 -5.75 14.29 -9.03
N VAL A 149 -6.67 14.63 -8.12
CA VAL A 149 -7.05 13.75 -7.02
C VAL A 149 -7.99 12.66 -7.54
N ARG A 150 -7.60 11.41 -7.37
CA ARG A 150 -8.42 10.22 -7.60
C ARG A 150 -8.59 9.51 -6.26
N ALA A 151 -9.70 9.73 -5.58
CA ALA A 151 -9.97 9.14 -4.27
C ALA A 151 -11.31 8.40 -4.28
N GLY A 152 -11.34 7.15 -3.82
CA GLY A 152 -12.54 6.32 -3.81
C GLY A 152 -12.27 4.89 -3.35
N ASN A 153 -13.25 4.02 -3.59
CA ASN A 153 -13.10 2.61 -3.26
C ASN A 153 -12.18 1.89 -4.25
N VAL A 154 -11.35 0.99 -3.71
CA VAL A 154 -10.59 0.00 -4.48
C VAL A 154 -11.06 -1.40 -4.15
N LEU A 155 -10.71 -2.39 -4.96
CA LEU A 155 -10.93 -3.81 -4.68
C LEU A 155 -9.61 -4.45 -4.26
N THR A 156 -9.59 -5.05 -3.08
CA THR A 156 -8.55 -6.00 -2.67
C THR A 156 -9.03 -7.41 -3.03
N SER A 157 -8.40 -8.04 -4.03
CA SER A 157 -8.75 -9.39 -4.49
C SER A 157 -7.67 -10.40 -4.11
N ASP A 158 -8.09 -11.60 -3.67
CA ASP A 158 -7.18 -12.72 -3.41
C ASP A 158 -6.75 -13.43 -4.70
N VAL A 159 -7.41 -13.16 -5.83
CA VAL A 159 -7.19 -13.86 -7.10
C VAL A 159 -6.77 -12.89 -8.20
N PHE A 160 -5.51 -13.00 -8.65
CA PHE A 160 -5.00 -12.19 -9.76
C PHE A 160 -5.48 -12.72 -11.12
N TYR A 161 -5.40 -14.04 -11.33
CA TYR A 161 -5.87 -14.70 -12.56
C TYR A 161 -7.23 -15.35 -12.28
N ASN A 162 -8.30 -14.59 -12.47
CA ASN A 162 -9.65 -15.05 -12.18
C ASN A 162 -10.19 -15.94 -13.31
N ASP A 163 -10.83 -17.04 -12.95
CA ASP A 163 -11.48 -17.97 -13.88
C ASP A 163 -12.72 -17.35 -14.56
N ASP A 164 -13.47 -16.50 -13.84
CA ASP A 164 -14.55 -15.68 -14.40
C ASP A 164 -13.98 -14.34 -14.92
N PRO A 165 -13.85 -14.15 -16.25
CA PRO A 165 -13.30 -12.91 -16.80
C PRO A 165 -14.21 -11.69 -16.56
N THR A 166 -15.47 -11.89 -16.15
CA THR A 166 -16.46 -10.83 -15.94
C THR A 166 -16.58 -10.38 -14.48
N VAL A 167 -15.81 -10.96 -13.57
CA VAL A 167 -15.92 -10.67 -12.14
C VAL A 167 -15.74 -9.16 -11.85
N ASN A 168 -14.82 -8.52 -12.54
CA ASN A 168 -14.51 -7.11 -12.35
C ASN A 168 -15.61 -6.16 -12.89
N ASP A 169 -16.46 -6.60 -13.81
CA ASP A 169 -17.56 -5.79 -14.34
C ASP A 169 -18.57 -5.41 -13.24
N ARG A 170 -18.74 -6.28 -12.24
CA ARG A 170 -19.64 -6.03 -11.11
C ARG A 170 -19.08 -4.93 -10.21
N TRP A 171 -17.77 -4.97 -9.93
CA TRP A 171 -17.07 -3.94 -9.16
C TRP A 171 -17.02 -2.60 -9.89
N ARG A 172 -16.75 -2.65 -11.20
CA ARG A 172 -16.77 -1.48 -12.07
C ARG A 172 -18.14 -0.76 -12.03
N LYS A 173 -19.25 -1.52 -12.10
CA LYS A 173 -20.62 -0.96 -12.00
C LYS A 173 -20.90 -0.29 -10.65
N MET A 174 -20.19 -0.64 -9.60
CA MET A 174 -20.28 -0.02 -8.28
C MET A 174 -19.36 1.19 -8.12
N GLY A 175 -18.67 1.62 -9.18
CA GLY A 175 -17.76 2.76 -9.14
C GLY A 175 -16.43 2.51 -8.45
N VAL A 176 -16.04 1.23 -8.27
CA VAL A 176 -14.71 0.89 -7.75
C VAL A 176 -13.65 1.32 -8.77
N LEU A 177 -12.65 2.08 -8.31
CA LEU A 177 -11.68 2.73 -9.19
C LEU A 177 -10.63 1.78 -9.75
N ALA A 178 -10.11 0.90 -8.91
CA ALA A 178 -9.00 0.02 -9.26
C ALA A 178 -9.02 -1.28 -8.44
N VAL A 179 -8.29 -2.31 -8.91
CA VAL A 179 -8.08 -3.57 -8.22
C VAL A 179 -6.60 -3.73 -7.83
N GLU A 180 -6.39 -4.18 -6.59
CA GLU A 180 -5.11 -4.50 -5.98
C GLU A 180 -5.28 -5.72 -5.05
N MET A 181 -4.32 -6.07 -4.20
CA MET A 181 -4.37 -7.33 -3.45
C MET A 181 -4.10 -7.20 -1.94
N GLU A 182 -4.04 -6.00 -1.31
CA GLU A 182 -3.54 -5.85 0.06
C GLU A 182 -4.25 -4.82 0.96
N ALA A 183 -4.85 -3.78 0.39
CA ALA A 183 -5.35 -2.62 1.15
C ALA A 183 -6.35 -2.99 2.24
N ALA A 184 -7.26 -3.94 1.99
CA ALA A 184 -8.26 -4.36 2.97
C ALA A 184 -7.63 -4.96 4.22
N ALA A 185 -6.62 -5.83 4.07
CA ALA A 185 -5.92 -6.45 5.19
C ALA A 185 -5.09 -5.42 5.98
N LEU A 186 -4.42 -4.50 5.30
CA LEU A 186 -3.71 -3.38 5.94
C LEU A 186 -4.66 -2.56 6.82
N TYR A 187 -5.81 -2.14 6.28
CA TYR A 187 -6.79 -1.34 7.01
C TYR A 187 -7.39 -2.09 8.20
N MET A 188 -7.67 -3.39 8.04
CA MET A 188 -8.17 -4.23 9.12
C MET A 188 -7.14 -4.39 10.24
N ASN A 189 -5.86 -4.64 9.91
CA ASN A 189 -4.79 -4.74 10.90
C ASN A 189 -4.56 -3.42 11.63
N ALA A 190 -4.56 -2.29 10.92
CA ALA A 190 -4.45 -0.97 11.53
C ALA A 190 -5.59 -0.70 12.51
N ALA A 191 -6.84 -0.90 12.08
CA ALA A 191 -8.01 -0.74 12.93
C ALA A 191 -7.94 -1.63 14.18
N ARG A 192 -7.59 -2.91 14.03
CA ARG A 192 -7.45 -3.86 15.14
C ARG A 192 -6.37 -3.47 16.13
N ALA A 193 -5.28 -2.87 15.65
CA ALA A 193 -4.15 -2.41 16.46
C ALA A 193 -4.35 -1.00 17.04
N GLY A 194 -5.42 -0.27 16.67
CA GLY A 194 -5.60 1.14 17.02
C GLY A 194 -4.53 2.04 16.40
N LYS A 195 -4.12 1.74 15.17
CA LYS A 195 -3.07 2.40 14.41
C LYS A 195 -3.62 2.99 13.11
N LYS A 196 -2.79 3.74 12.38
CA LYS A 196 -3.17 4.44 11.16
C LYS A 196 -2.68 3.70 9.91
N ALA A 197 -3.50 3.73 8.86
CA ALA A 197 -3.11 3.22 7.55
C ALA A 197 -3.70 4.03 6.41
N LEU A 198 -2.94 4.11 5.32
CA LEU A 198 -3.39 4.64 4.04
C LEU A 198 -2.84 3.75 2.92
N CYS A 199 -3.61 3.57 1.85
CA CYS A 199 -3.16 2.94 0.63
C CYS A 199 -3.26 3.93 -0.53
N MET A 200 -2.14 4.16 -1.20
CA MET A 200 -2.03 4.89 -2.46
C MET A 200 -1.52 3.95 -3.53
N LEU A 201 -2.04 4.08 -4.74
CA LEU A 201 -1.82 3.15 -5.83
C LEU A 201 -1.51 3.92 -7.11
N THR A 202 -0.41 3.58 -7.77
CA THR A 202 -0.19 4.03 -9.14
C THR A 202 -0.79 3.01 -10.10
N ILE A 203 -1.58 3.49 -11.05
CA ILE A 203 -2.17 2.63 -12.08
C ILE A 203 -1.07 2.11 -13.01
N SER A 204 -0.94 0.80 -13.05
CA SER A 204 0.08 0.09 -13.84
C SER A 204 -0.46 -0.60 -15.08
N ASP A 205 -1.75 -0.85 -15.12
CA ASP A 205 -2.46 -1.47 -16.23
C ASP A 205 -3.95 -1.08 -16.19
N HIS A 206 -4.61 -1.21 -17.34
CA HIS A 206 -6.04 -0.95 -17.44
C HIS A 206 -6.76 -2.22 -17.87
N LEU A 207 -7.73 -2.71 -17.09
CA LEU A 207 -8.37 -4.01 -17.34
C LEU A 207 -9.26 -4.02 -18.59
N TYR A 208 -9.66 -2.86 -19.08
CA TYR A 208 -10.60 -2.69 -20.21
C TYR A 208 -9.97 -1.98 -21.42
N LYS A 209 -8.71 -1.52 -21.31
CA LYS A 209 -7.91 -0.98 -22.40
C LYS A 209 -6.66 -1.85 -22.56
N ASP A 210 -6.13 -2.01 -23.77
CA ASP A 210 -4.86 -2.74 -23.96
C ASP A 210 -3.65 -1.85 -23.62
N GLU A 211 -3.61 -1.44 -22.35
CA GLU A 211 -2.60 -0.54 -21.81
C GLU A 211 -1.98 -1.12 -20.52
N LYS A 212 -0.65 -1.22 -20.53
CA LYS A 212 0.11 -1.72 -19.35
C LYS A 212 1.53 -1.20 -19.32
N LEU A 213 2.04 -0.97 -18.13
CA LEU A 213 3.46 -0.68 -17.89
C LEU A 213 4.28 -1.96 -17.87
N SER A 214 5.51 -1.89 -18.36
CA SER A 214 6.49 -2.97 -18.25
C SER A 214 6.88 -3.24 -16.78
N ALA A 215 7.45 -4.42 -16.50
CA ALA A 215 7.93 -4.75 -15.16
C ALA A 215 8.94 -3.71 -14.62
N ARG A 216 9.82 -3.19 -15.49
CA ARG A 216 10.79 -2.16 -15.13
C ARG A 216 10.13 -0.81 -14.79
N GLU A 217 9.13 -0.39 -15.57
CA GLU A 217 8.37 0.83 -15.28
C GLU A 217 7.57 0.70 -13.97
N ARG A 218 7.03 -0.49 -13.66
CA ARG A 218 6.36 -0.76 -12.37
C ARG A 218 7.32 -0.69 -11.19
N GLN A 219 8.59 -1.03 -11.38
CA GLN A 219 9.62 -0.97 -10.33
C GLN A 219 10.11 0.47 -10.10
N LEU A 220 10.34 1.26 -11.15
CA LEU A 220 11.06 2.53 -11.13
C LEU A 220 10.20 3.76 -11.48
N GLY A 221 8.95 3.58 -11.92
CA GLY A 221 8.15 4.64 -12.54
C GLY A 221 7.08 5.26 -11.63
N PHE A 222 7.17 5.08 -10.31
CA PHE A 222 6.14 5.55 -9.37
C PHE A 222 6.59 6.72 -8.50
N ASP A 223 7.53 7.51 -9.00
CA ASP A 223 8.15 8.62 -8.25
C ASP A 223 7.12 9.65 -7.76
N ASN A 224 6.07 9.96 -8.55
CA ASN A 224 5.02 10.88 -8.11
C ASN A 224 4.32 10.38 -6.84
N MET A 225 3.93 9.11 -6.79
CA MET A 225 3.29 8.53 -5.61
C MET A 225 4.25 8.47 -4.43
N ILE A 226 5.52 8.09 -4.67
CA ILE A 226 6.56 8.05 -3.64
C ILE A 226 6.75 9.45 -3.06
N GLN A 227 6.85 10.47 -3.92
CA GLN A 227 7.03 11.85 -3.50
C GLN A 227 5.82 12.38 -2.73
N ILE A 228 4.59 12.02 -3.12
CA ILE A 228 3.38 12.36 -2.36
C ILE A 228 3.46 11.74 -0.96
N ALA A 229 3.78 10.45 -0.87
CA ALA A 229 3.86 9.73 0.40
C ALA A 229 4.94 10.25 1.35
N LEU A 230 6.02 10.79 0.81
CA LEU A 230 7.13 11.38 1.57
C LEU A 230 6.83 12.82 2.03
N ASP A 231 6.01 13.55 1.27
CA ASP A 231 5.70 14.96 1.54
C ASP A 231 4.43 15.16 2.42
N MET A 232 3.76 14.07 2.81
CA MET A 232 2.55 14.08 3.67
C MET A 232 2.85 14.51 5.10
#